data_059ad58c79d9613bdc28022105235256
#
_entry.id   059ad58c79d9613bdc28022105235256
#
_cell.length_a   1.000
_cell.length_b   1.000
_cell.length_c   1.000
_cell.angle_alpha   90.00
_cell.angle_beta   90.00
_cell.angle_gamma   90.00
#
_symmetry.space_group_name_H-M   'P 1'
#
loop_
_entity.id
_entity.type
_entity.pdbx_description
1 polymer ?
#
loop_
_entity_poly.entity_id
_entity_poly.type
_entity_poly.pdbx_seq_one_letter_code
_entity_poly.pdbx_strand_id
1 'polypeptide(L)'
;MELNWEFDRYLASIYRSSGYLHCIEEIEFIDFKEFVGLEKEIALLCQNTQSFLSNKECVNVLLWGARGCGKSSLIKALLGKYAKEGLRVLQILKQDLQKIPEIFDYLRNKPYKFIIFCDDLSFDRDEKEYKVLKTFLEGSIEAFPKNILIYATSNRRHLLQQFHDENEIFGFEGDEDKIALSDRFPLCIGFYSYGHKEYLEVLAQCFKKSNIYDEFAHIQQKAINYATQKGSKSPRIAKQFFKLYQSGLIDIL
;
A
#
# COMPACT_ATOMS: atom_id res chain seq x y z
N MET A 1 24.66 -14.47 -0.86
CA MET A 1 23.56 -14.98 -0.02
C MET A 1 22.46 -15.43 -0.96
N GLU A 2 21.98 -16.64 -0.83
CA GLU A 2 21.02 -17.20 -1.78
C GLU A 2 19.61 -16.83 -1.33
N LEU A 3 18.88 -16.08 -2.18
CA LEU A 3 17.47 -15.77 -1.95
C LEU A 3 16.66 -17.06 -2.17
N ASN A 4 15.88 -17.47 -1.19
CA ASN A 4 15.05 -18.65 -1.24
C ASN A 4 13.58 -18.32 -0.96
N TRP A 5 12.68 -18.68 -1.90
CA TRP A 5 11.24 -18.52 -1.74
C TRP A 5 10.51 -19.69 -2.43
N GLU A 6 9.82 -20.49 -1.66
CA GLU A 6 8.96 -21.56 -2.13
C GLU A 6 7.61 -20.97 -2.62
N PHE A 7 7.57 -20.55 -3.89
CA PHE A 7 6.43 -19.80 -4.47
C PHE A 7 5.10 -20.57 -4.45
N ASP A 8 5.14 -21.90 -4.48
CA ASP A 8 3.94 -22.74 -4.42
C ASP A 8 3.32 -22.76 -3.01
N ARG A 9 4.15 -22.65 -1.99
CA ARG A 9 3.75 -22.70 -0.59
C ARG A 9 3.40 -21.33 -0.03
N TYR A 10 4.22 -20.32 -0.34
CA TYR A 10 4.10 -18.99 0.25
C TYR A 10 3.72 -17.97 -0.81
N LEU A 11 2.58 -17.30 -0.60
CA LEU A 11 2.03 -16.31 -1.53
C LEU A 11 2.72 -14.95 -1.44
N ALA A 12 3.35 -14.67 -0.31
CA ALA A 12 4.08 -13.43 -0.07
C ALA A 12 5.37 -13.66 0.71
N SER A 13 6.30 -12.72 0.55
CA SER A 13 7.54 -12.67 1.28
C SER A 13 7.90 -11.22 1.63
N ILE A 14 8.74 -11.04 2.63
CA ILE A 14 9.32 -9.74 3.00
C ILE A 14 10.85 -9.85 2.87
N TYR A 15 11.45 -8.94 2.12
CA TYR A 15 12.91 -8.81 2.13
C TYR A 15 13.36 -8.20 3.46
N ARG A 16 14.29 -8.87 4.13
CA ARG A 16 14.89 -8.41 5.37
C ARG A 16 16.28 -7.83 5.08
N SER A 17 16.60 -6.71 5.72
CA SER A 17 17.88 -5.98 5.53
C SER A 17 19.13 -6.84 5.80
N SER A 18 18.98 -7.93 6.54
CA SER A 18 20.02 -8.96 6.71
C SER A 18 20.24 -9.83 5.46
N GLY A 19 19.51 -9.58 4.36
CA GLY A 19 19.76 -10.17 3.05
C GLY A 19 19.07 -11.51 2.79
N TYR A 20 17.91 -11.77 3.39
CA TYR A 20 17.10 -12.96 3.11
C TYR A 20 15.63 -12.63 2.87
N LEU A 21 14.90 -13.57 2.29
CA LEU A 21 13.46 -13.51 2.11
C LEU A 21 12.77 -14.23 3.27
N HIS A 22 11.98 -13.49 4.04
CA HIS A 22 11.09 -14.05 5.05
C HIS A 22 9.76 -14.40 4.41
N CYS A 23 9.52 -15.68 4.15
CA CYS A 23 8.26 -16.18 3.64
C CYS A 23 7.14 -16.04 4.67
N ILE A 24 5.98 -15.51 4.25
CA ILE A 24 4.85 -15.24 5.16
C ILE A 24 3.96 -16.47 5.22
N GLU A 25 3.85 -17.07 6.40
CA GLU A 25 3.02 -18.27 6.62
C GLU A 25 1.54 -17.92 6.69
N GLU A 26 1.18 -16.85 7.41
CA GLU A 26 -0.20 -16.44 7.60
C GLU A 26 -0.43 -15.03 7.05
N ILE A 27 -1.38 -14.91 6.14
CA ILE A 27 -1.78 -13.64 5.55
C ILE A 27 -3.23 -13.35 5.95
N GLU A 28 -3.44 -12.24 6.63
CA GLU A 28 -4.79 -11.73 6.89
C GLU A 28 -5.36 -11.16 5.58
N PHE A 29 -6.07 -11.99 4.82
CA PHE A 29 -6.76 -11.57 3.62
C PHE A 29 -7.96 -10.69 3.95
N ILE A 30 -8.22 -9.72 3.09
CA ILE A 30 -9.33 -8.78 3.22
C ILE A 30 -10.16 -8.89 1.94
N ASP A 31 -11.48 -9.07 2.08
CA ASP A 31 -12.39 -9.04 0.93
C ASP A 31 -12.57 -7.59 0.46
N PHE A 32 -12.66 -7.38 -0.85
CA PHE A 32 -12.94 -6.06 -1.42
C PHE A 32 -14.26 -5.45 -0.91
N LYS A 33 -15.22 -6.26 -0.52
CA LYS A 33 -16.50 -5.84 0.09
C LYS A 33 -16.34 -5.15 1.46
N GLU A 34 -15.16 -5.29 2.08
CA GLU A 34 -14.88 -4.64 3.36
C GLU A 34 -14.43 -3.19 3.23
N PHE A 35 -14.11 -2.76 2.02
CA PHE A 35 -13.72 -1.39 1.75
C PHE A 35 -14.95 -0.54 1.46
N VAL A 36 -15.13 0.52 2.23
CA VAL A 36 -16.23 1.47 2.07
C VAL A 36 -15.76 2.63 1.19
N GLY A 37 -16.53 2.96 0.14
CA GLY A 37 -16.30 4.13 -0.69
C GLY A 37 -15.00 4.11 -1.51
N LEU A 38 -14.46 2.91 -1.82
CA LEU A 38 -13.24 2.72 -2.62
C LEU A 38 -13.49 1.91 -3.90
N GLU A 39 -14.72 1.87 -4.39
CA GLU A 39 -15.12 1.05 -5.54
C GLU A 39 -14.32 1.41 -6.81
N LYS A 40 -14.08 2.70 -7.02
CA LYS A 40 -13.32 3.21 -8.17
C LYS A 40 -11.84 2.85 -8.06
N GLU A 41 -11.24 3.04 -6.90
CA GLU A 41 -9.85 2.72 -6.60
C GLU A 41 -9.59 1.22 -6.76
N ILE A 42 -10.51 0.39 -6.25
CA ILE A 42 -10.48 -1.07 -6.40
C ILE A 42 -10.58 -1.47 -7.88
N ALA A 43 -11.51 -0.88 -8.62
CA ALA A 43 -11.68 -1.19 -10.05
C ALA A 43 -10.41 -0.90 -10.85
N LEU A 44 -9.78 0.27 -10.65
CA LEU A 44 -8.53 0.66 -11.31
C LEU A 44 -7.38 -0.31 -10.98
N LEU A 45 -7.22 -0.64 -9.70
CA LEU A 45 -6.18 -1.58 -9.26
C LEU A 45 -6.41 -2.99 -9.81
N CYS A 46 -7.65 -3.48 -9.75
CA CYS A 46 -7.99 -4.78 -10.30
C CYS A 46 -7.75 -4.83 -11.80
N GLN A 47 -8.14 -3.80 -12.55
CA GLN A 47 -7.93 -3.73 -14.00
C GLN A 47 -6.45 -3.77 -14.35
N ASN A 48 -5.61 -2.97 -13.69
CA ASN A 48 -4.17 -2.96 -13.93
C ASN A 48 -3.52 -4.29 -13.57
N THR A 49 -3.89 -4.89 -12.43
CA THR A 49 -3.38 -6.19 -11.99
C THR A 49 -3.82 -7.32 -12.93
N GLN A 50 -5.07 -7.30 -13.42
CA GLN A 50 -5.57 -8.29 -14.40
C GLN A 50 -4.86 -8.17 -15.75
N SER A 51 -4.57 -6.95 -16.20
CA SER A 51 -3.77 -6.71 -17.41
C SER A 51 -2.37 -7.30 -17.25
N PHE A 52 -1.73 -7.09 -16.11
CA PHE A 52 -0.43 -7.67 -15.78
C PHE A 52 -0.42 -9.20 -15.81
N LEU A 53 -1.40 -9.83 -15.17
CA LEU A 53 -1.54 -11.31 -15.16
C LEU A 53 -1.76 -11.86 -16.57
N SER A 54 -2.47 -11.12 -17.41
CA SER A 54 -2.79 -11.49 -18.80
C SER A 54 -1.69 -11.13 -19.81
N ASN A 55 -0.50 -10.68 -19.35
CA ASN A 55 0.59 -10.18 -20.21
C ASN A 55 0.19 -9.04 -21.16
N LYS A 56 -0.76 -8.21 -20.74
CA LYS A 56 -1.16 -6.98 -21.43
C LYS A 56 -0.44 -5.77 -20.85
N GLU A 57 -0.56 -4.63 -21.52
CA GLU A 57 -0.02 -3.35 -21.04
C GLU A 57 -0.52 -3.03 -19.63
N CYS A 58 0.42 -2.73 -18.74
CA CYS A 58 0.19 -2.43 -17.34
C CYS A 58 1.28 -1.49 -16.83
N VAL A 59 1.03 -0.82 -15.72
CA VAL A 59 1.92 0.22 -15.21
C VAL A 59 2.17 0.10 -13.72
N ASN A 60 3.26 0.69 -13.23
CA ASN A 60 3.52 0.84 -11.81
C ASN A 60 2.46 1.73 -11.15
N VAL A 61 2.17 1.49 -9.87
CA VAL A 61 1.07 2.14 -9.16
C VAL A 61 1.56 2.81 -7.89
N LEU A 62 1.14 4.07 -7.69
CA LEU A 62 1.29 4.80 -6.44
C LEU A 62 -0.08 5.02 -5.79
N LEU A 63 -0.27 4.44 -4.61
CA LEU A 63 -1.42 4.69 -3.74
C LEU A 63 -1.02 5.78 -2.73
N TRP A 64 -1.59 6.97 -2.85
CA TRP A 64 -1.19 8.08 -1.97
C TRP A 64 -2.39 8.61 -1.15
N GLY A 65 -2.11 9.31 -0.05
CA GLY A 65 -3.14 10.03 0.72
C GLY A 65 -3.25 9.60 2.18
N ALA A 66 -4.41 9.84 2.78
CA ALA A 66 -4.61 9.78 4.22
C ALA A 66 -4.21 8.44 4.86
N ARG A 67 -3.63 8.51 6.06
CA ARG A 67 -3.23 7.33 6.83
C ARG A 67 -4.43 6.52 7.30
N GLY A 68 -4.29 5.20 7.27
CA GLY A 68 -5.33 4.29 7.76
C GLY A 68 -6.54 4.11 6.84
N CYS A 69 -6.53 4.67 5.61
CA CYS A 69 -7.62 4.58 4.62
C CYS A 69 -7.57 3.33 3.73
N GLY A 70 -6.74 2.33 4.05
CA GLY A 70 -6.81 1.03 3.38
C GLY A 70 -5.79 0.81 2.26
N LYS A 71 -4.86 1.74 1.96
CA LYS A 71 -3.86 1.60 0.88
C LYS A 71 -3.14 0.25 0.89
N SER A 72 -2.43 -0.07 1.97
CA SER A 72 -1.69 -1.34 2.10
C SER A 72 -2.63 -2.56 2.23
N SER A 73 -3.84 -2.35 2.75
CA SER A 73 -4.87 -3.40 2.84
C SER A 73 -5.36 -3.85 1.46
N LEU A 74 -5.41 -2.95 0.47
CA LEU A 74 -5.78 -3.29 -0.91
C LEU A 74 -4.76 -4.23 -1.57
N ILE A 75 -3.48 -4.14 -1.22
CA ILE A 75 -2.45 -5.08 -1.73
C ILE A 75 -2.73 -6.50 -1.22
N LYS A 76 -3.13 -6.64 0.06
CA LYS A 76 -3.55 -7.94 0.62
C LYS A 76 -4.81 -8.48 -0.08
N ALA A 77 -5.78 -7.60 -0.37
CA ALA A 77 -7.00 -7.98 -1.08
C ALA A 77 -6.71 -8.43 -2.53
N LEU A 78 -5.82 -7.72 -3.25
CA LEU A 78 -5.36 -8.13 -4.58
C LEU A 78 -4.69 -9.50 -4.54
N LEU A 79 -3.79 -9.72 -3.58
CA LEU A 79 -3.14 -11.02 -3.41
C LEU A 79 -4.16 -12.12 -3.15
N GLY A 80 -5.13 -11.91 -2.24
CA GLY A 80 -6.19 -12.87 -1.95
C GLY A 80 -7.01 -13.23 -3.19
N LYS A 81 -7.32 -12.24 -4.03
CA LYS A 81 -8.08 -12.45 -5.27
C LYS A 81 -7.30 -13.19 -6.34
N TYR A 82 -6.04 -12.81 -6.57
CA TYR A 82 -5.27 -13.23 -7.75
C TYR A 82 -4.16 -14.24 -7.48
N ALA A 83 -3.98 -14.71 -6.24
CA ALA A 83 -2.94 -15.68 -5.92
C ALA A 83 -3.05 -16.99 -6.72
N LYS A 84 -4.29 -17.44 -6.99
CA LYS A 84 -4.58 -18.64 -7.79
C LYS A 84 -4.26 -18.44 -9.28
N GLU A 85 -4.20 -17.20 -9.74
CA GLU A 85 -3.81 -16.80 -11.09
C GLU A 85 -2.29 -16.58 -11.21
N GLY A 86 -1.52 -16.93 -10.19
CA GLY A 86 -0.06 -16.83 -10.18
C GLY A 86 0.51 -15.54 -9.62
N LEU A 87 -0.32 -14.67 -8.99
CA LEU A 87 0.19 -13.48 -8.32
C LEU A 87 0.96 -13.82 -7.06
N ARG A 88 2.10 -13.15 -6.86
CA ARG A 88 2.91 -13.17 -5.63
C ARG A 88 3.25 -11.74 -5.22
N VAL A 89 3.41 -11.50 -3.93
CA VAL A 89 3.79 -10.16 -3.43
C VAL A 89 5.08 -10.24 -2.63
N LEU A 90 6.07 -9.45 -3.02
CA LEU A 90 7.29 -9.25 -2.24
C LEU A 90 7.28 -7.84 -1.64
N GLN A 91 7.22 -7.75 -0.33
CA GLN A 91 7.37 -6.47 0.36
C GLN A 91 8.84 -6.14 0.55
N ILE A 92 9.20 -4.90 0.24
CA ILE A 92 10.54 -4.34 0.46
C ILE A 92 10.42 -3.03 1.27
N LEU A 93 11.32 -2.83 2.22
CA LEU A 93 11.40 -1.59 2.99
C LEU A 93 12.18 -0.54 2.20
N LYS A 94 11.88 0.73 2.42
CA LYS A 94 12.54 1.87 1.77
C LYS A 94 14.08 1.76 1.84
N GLN A 95 14.63 1.46 3.00
CA GLN A 95 16.08 1.34 3.23
C GLN A 95 16.76 0.21 2.43
N ASP A 96 15.98 -0.73 1.92
CA ASP A 96 16.48 -1.90 1.17
C ASP A 96 16.28 -1.74 -0.35
N LEU A 97 15.82 -0.59 -0.84
CA LEU A 97 15.57 -0.35 -2.26
C LEU A 97 16.82 -0.56 -3.14
N GLN A 98 18.01 -0.34 -2.60
CA GLN A 98 19.26 -0.65 -3.29
C GLN A 98 19.44 -2.13 -3.64
N LYS A 99 18.63 -3.02 -3.07
CA LYS A 99 18.63 -4.46 -3.34
C LYS A 99 17.65 -4.89 -4.44
N ILE A 100 16.91 -3.95 -5.01
CA ILE A 100 15.97 -4.23 -6.10
C ILE A 100 16.63 -4.94 -7.29
N PRO A 101 17.84 -4.57 -7.77
CA PRO A 101 18.47 -5.28 -8.88
C PRO A 101 18.68 -6.77 -8.59
N GLU A 102 19.25 -7.10 -7.42
CA GLU A 102 19.48 -8.49 -6.98
C GLU A 102 18.15 -9.28 -6.86
N ILE A 103 17.10 -8.62 -6.38
CA ILE A 103 15.75 -9.20 -6.27
C ILE A 103 15.18 -9.48 -7.66
N PHE A 104 15.37 -8.57 -8.60
CA PHE A 104 14.85 -8.72 -9.96
C PHE A 104 15.54 -9.85 -10.70
N ASP A 105 16.86 -9.98 -10.57
CA ASP A 105 17.62 -11.10 -11.13
C ASP A 105 17.11 -12.43 -10.59
N TYR A 106 16.80 -12.49 -9.31
CA TYR A 106 16.23 -13.69 -8.69
C TYR A 106 14.83 -14.03 -9.20
N LEU A 107 13.97 -13.02 -9.43
CA LEU A 107 12.56 -13.20 -9.79
C LEU A 107 12.32 -13.28 -11.30
N ARG A 108 13.18 -12.69 -12.13
CA ARG A 108 13.00 -12.45 -13.57
C ARG A 108 12.47 -13.66 -14.36
N ASN A 109 13.00 -14.83 -14.11
CA ASN A 109 12.69 -16.04 -14.88
C ASN A 109 11.76 -17.01 -14.14
N LYS A 110 11.12 -16.57 -13.07
CA LYS A 110 10.18 -17.42 -12.34
C LYS A 110 8.81 -17.43 -13.02
N PRO A 111 8.06 -18.55 -12.94
CA PRO A 111 6.78 -18.73 -13.64
C PRO A 111 5.60 -18.06 -12.93
N TYR A 112 5.86 -16.98 -12.19
CA TYR A 112 4.90 -16.22 -11.43
C TYR A 112 4.92 -14.74 -11.80
N LYS A 113 3.86 -14.03 -11.48
CA LYS A 113 3.78 -12.56 -11.55
C LYS A 113 3.99 -11.96 -10.18
N PHE A 114 4.92 -11.01 -10.07
CA PHE A 114 5.33 -10.43 -8.80
C PHE A 114 4.93 -8.96 -8.71
N ILE A 115 4.26 -8.59 -7.64
CA ILE A 115 4.17 -7.20 -7.21
C ILE A 115 5.25 -6.96 -6.16
N ILE A 116 6.21 -6.09 -6.47
CA ILE A 116 7.13 -5.55 -5.46
C ILE A 116 6.40 -4.44 -4.74
N PHE A 117 6.11 -4.67 -3.47
CA PHE A 117 5.33 -3.76 -2.66
C PHE A 117 6.24 -2.90 -1.77
N CYS A 118 6.24 -1.59 -2.01
CA CYS A 118 6.98 -0.61 -1.23
C CYS A 118 5.99 0.19 -0.36
N ASP A 119 5.92 -0.13 0.94
CA ASP A 119 4.99 0.53 1.85
C ASP A 119 5.59 1.82 2.45
N ASP A 120 4.75 2.87 2.55
CA ASP A 120 5.05 4.17 3.14
C ASP A 120 6.29 4.87 2.54
N LEU A 121 6.38 4.89 1.20
CA LEU A 121 7.45 5.61 0.49
C LEU A 121 7.29 7.11 0.68
N SER A 122 8.33 7.72 1.19
CA SER A 122 8.55 9.17 1.23
C SER A 122 10.04 9.42 1.29
N PHE A 123 10.54 10.42 0.56
CA PHE A 123 11.97 10.71 0.48
C PHE A 123 12.24 12.17 0.83
N ASP A 124 13.38 12.40 1.43
CA ASP A 124 14.00 13.72 1.52
C ASP A 124 14.92 13.93 0.29
N ARG A 125 15.25 15.19 -0.04
CA ARG A 125 15.97 15.55 -1.29
C ARG A 125 17.28 14.80 -1.50
N ASP A 126 18.02 14.51 -0.44
CA ASP A 126 19.37 13.94 -0.51
C ASP A 126 19.43 12.44 -0.21
N GLU A 127 18.27 11.78 -0.08
CA GLU A 127 18.24 10.35 0.22
C GLU A 127 18.76 9.51 -0.95
N LYS A 128 19.71 8.64 -0.65
CA LYS A 128 20.31 7.72 -1.64
C LYS A 128 19.27 6.79 -2.26
N GLU A 129 18.31 6.35 -1.44
CA GLU A 129 17.22 5.45 -1.81
C GLU A 129 16.33 6.05 -2.91
N TYR A 130 16.13 7.37 -2.88
CA TYR A 130 15.42 8.08 -3.94
C TYR A 130 16.14 7.95 -5.28
N LYS A 131 17.46 8.23 -5.30
CA LYS A 131 18.29 8.18 -6.52
C LYS A 131 18.32 6.77 -7.09
N VAL A 132 18.43 5.76 -6.22
CA VAL A 132 18.40 4.35 -6.63
C VAL A 132 17.08 4.01 -7.28
N LEU A 133 15.95 4.34 -6.65
CA LEU A 133 14.62 4.03 -7.19
C LEU A 133 14.39 4.78 -8.52
N LYS A 134 14.81 6.06 -8.61
CA LYS A 134 14.72 6.86 -9.82
C LYS A 134 15.49 6.20 -10.96
N THR A 135 16.79 5.95 -10.78
CA THR A 135 17.65 5.32 -11.79
C THR A 135 17.10 3.98 -12.25
N PHE A 136 16.58 3.20 -11.33
CA PHE A 136 16.05 1.89 -11.61
C PHE A 136 14.76 1.94 -12.43
N LEU A 137 13.87 2.88 -12.14
CA LEU A 137 12.62 3.09 -12.86
C LEU A 137 12.80 3.85 -14.18
N GLU A 138 13.88 4.62 -14.34
CA GLU A 138 14.21 5.33 -15.59
C GLU A 138 14.64 4.39 -16.70
N GLY A 139 15.04 3.19 -16.36
CA GLY A 139 15.53 2.18 -17.28
C GLY A 139 17.05 2.18 -17.40
N SER A 140 17.60 1.02 -17.61
CA SER A 140 18.99 0.77 -17.93
C SER A 140 19.05 0.10 -19.32
N ILE A 141 20.25 -0.33 -19.74
CA ILE A 141 20.41 -1.19 -20.92
C ILE A 141 19.57 -2.47 -20.75
N GLU A 142 19.35 -2.90 -19.51
CA GLU A 142 18.55 -4.05 -19.18
C GLU A 142 17.06 -3.72 -19.20
N ALA A 143 16.28 -4.50 -19.94
CA ALA A 143 14.82 -4.35 -19.96
C ALA A 143 14.19 -4.72 -18.61
N PHE A 144 13.21 -3.94 -18.19
CA PHE A 144 12.42 -4.24 -16.99
C PHE A 144 11.75 -5.62 -17.10
N PRO A 145 11.79 -6.46 -16.05
CA PRO A 145 11.22 -7.80 -16.11
C PRO A 145 9.71 -7.79 -16.36
N LYS A 146 9.25 -8.50 -17.38
CA LYS A 146 7.82 -8.57 -17.76
C LYS A 146 6.92 -9.27 -16.73
N ASN A 147 7.52 -9.93 -15.76
CA ASN A 147 6.81 -10.60 -14.68
C ASN A 147 6.86 -9.84 -13.33
N ILE A 148 7.28 -8.59 -13.34
CA ILE A 148 7.36 -7.74 -12.13
C ILE A 148 6.63 -6.43 -12.36
N LEU A 149 5.87 -5.95 -11.36
CA LEU A 149 5.35 -4.59 -11.23
C LEU A 149 5.71 -4.02 -9.86
N ILE A 150 5.81 -2.71 -9.77
CA ILE A 150 6.02 -2.01 -8.50
C ILE A 150 4.73 -1.31 -8.09
N TYR A 151 4.24 -1.66 -6.89
CA TYR A 151 3.15 -0.96 -6.23
C TYR A 151 3.70 -0.29 -4.97
N ALA A 152 3.49 1.00 -4.85
CA ALA A 152 3.96 1.78 -3.71
C ALA A 152 2.80 2.43 -2.97
N THR A 153 2.96 2.64 -1.66
CA THR A 153 2.08 3.52 -0.91
C THR A 153 2.84 4.74 -0.40
N SER A 154 2.14 5.86 -0.25
CA SER A 154 2.68 7.07 0.35
C SER A 154 1.59 7.82 1.12
N ASN A 155 1.99 8.57 2.12
CA ASN A 155 1.09 9.51 2.80
C ASN A 155 1.03 10.87 2.07
N ARG A 156 1.82 11.04 1.01
CA ARG A 156 1.94 12.26 0.20
C ARG A 156 1.68 11.95 -1.26
N ARG A 157 1.13 12.92 -1.99
CA ARG A 157 0.93 12.80 -3.44
C ARG A 157 2.26 12.78 -4.20
N HIS A 158 3.20 13.59 -3.75
CA HIS A 158 4.56 13.63 -4.29
C HIS A 158 5.49 12.93 -3.31
N LEU A 159 6.32 12.02 -3.81
CA LEU A 159 7.20 11.18 -2.99
C LEU A 159 8.34 11.98 -2.33
N LEU A 160 8.71 13.15 -2.89
CA LEU A 160 9.68 14.08 -2.29
C LEU A 160 9.00 15.13 -1.42
N GLN A 161 9.66 15.55 -0.35
CA GLN A 161 9.21 16.64 0.51
C GLN A 161 9.22 17.98 -0.23
N GLN A 162 8.14 18.75 -0.07
CA GLN A 162 8.11 20.15 -0.46
C GLN A 162 8.62 20.97 0.72
N PHE A 163 9.83 21.51 0.63
CA PHE A 163 10.26 22.61 1.49
C PHE A 163 9.95 23.91 0.75
N HIS A 164 9.08 24.72 1.31
CA HIS A 164 8.97 26.13 0.93
C HIS A 164 10.05 26.91 1.68
N ASP A 165 11.27 26.87 1.17
CA ASP A 165 12.28 27.88 1.53
C ASP A 165 12.07 29.07 0.62
N GLU A 166 11.53 30.17 1.18
CA GLU A 166 11.27 31.43 0.47
C GLU A 166 12.54 32.12 -0.10
N ASN A 167 13.72 31.53 0.12
CA ASN A 167 15.03 32.13 -0.26
C ASN A 167 15.81 31.34 -1.34
N GLU A 168 15.27 30.27 -1.92
CA GLU A 168 16.00 29.53 -2.97
C GLU A 168 15.68 30.03 -4.36
N ILE A 169 16.65 30.76 -4.97
CA ILE A 169 16.69 31.18 -6.38
C ILE A 169 16.79 29.97 -7.35
N PHE A 170 16.98 28.74 -6.83
CA PHE A 170 17.15 27.49 -7.58
C PHE A 170 15.94 26.54 -7.51
N GLY A 171 14.74 27.08 -7.37
CA GLY A 171 13.50 26.26 -7.27
C GLY A 171 13.21 25.33 -8.45
N PHE A 172 13.77 25.57 -9.62
CA PHE A 172 13.46 24.83 -10.85
C PHE A 172 14.04 23.40 -10.87
N GLU A 173 15.28 23.17 -10.45
CA GLU A 173 15.88 21.82 -10.45
C GLU A 173 15.20 20.86 -9.45
N GLY A 174 14.73 21.38 -8.32
CA GLY A 174 14.02 20.58 -7.32
C GLY A 174 12.63 20.12 -7.75
N ASP A 175 11.98 20.85 -8.66
CA ASP A 175 10.66 20.51 -9.17
C ASP A 175 10.74 19.49 -10.31
N GLU A 176 11.76 19.52 -11.15
CA GLU A 176 12.01 18.52 -12.18
C GLU A 176 12.25 17.13 -11.58
N ASP A 177 13.01 17.03 -10.51
CA ASP A 177 13.24 15.75 -9.81
C ASP A 177 11.98 15.20 -9.16
N LYS A 178 11.10 16.05 -8.64
CA LYS A 178 9.79 15.63 -8.06
C LYS A 178 8.86 15.07 -9.13
N ILE A 179 8.84 15.67 -10.30
CA ILE A 179 8.06 15.23 -11.46
C ILE A 179 8.61 13.90 -11.94
N ALA A 180 9.93 13.74 -12.05
CA ALA A 180 10.59 12.57 -12.62
C ALA A 180 10.22 11.24 -11.93
N LEU A 181 10.13 11.19 -10.60
CA LEU A 181 9.73 9.95 -9.92
C LEU A 181 8.22 9.70 -9.98
N SER A 182 7.41 10.77 -9.93
CA SER A 182 5.95 10.65 -10.06
C SER A 182 5.55 10.12 -11.43
N ASP A 183 6.29 10.48 -12.48
CA ASP A 183 6.08 10.01 -13.86
C ASP A 183 6.34 8.50 -14.02
N ARG A 184 7.12 7.90 -13.11
CA ARG A 184 7.39 6.46 -13.09
C ARG A 184 6.29 5.63 -12.45
N PHE A 185 5.29 6.29 -11.89
CA PHE A 185 4.04 5.70 -11.41
C PHE A 185 2.86 6.28 -12.19
N PRO A 186 2.65 5.88 -13.45
CA PRO A 186 1.61 6.47 -14.30
C PRO A 186 0.19 6.34 -13.72
N LEU A 187 -0.05 5.32 -12.88
CA LEU A 187 -1.30 5.16 -12.16
C LEU A 187 -1.15 5.62 -10.71
N CYS A 188 -1.55 6.89 -10.47
CA CYS A 188 -1.60 7.48 -9.14
C CYS A 188 -3.03 7.49 -8.61
N ILE A 189 -3.29 6.78 -7.51
CA ILE A 189 -4.62 6.64 -6.91
C ILE A 189 -4.62 7.33 -5.55
N GLY A 190 -5.54 8.30 -5.37
CA GLY A 190 -5.64 9.11 -4.15
C GLY A 190 -6.64 8.54 -3.15
N PHE A 191 -6.25 8.49 -1.87
CA PHE A 191 -7.07 8.07 -0.75
C PHE A 191 -7.33 9.26 0.18
N TYR A 192 -8.58 9.66 0.27
CA TYR A 192 -8.98 10.81 1.05
C TYR A 192 -9.46 10.42 2.44
N SER A 193 -9.45 11.38 3.36
CA SER A 193 -9.98 11.18 4.70
C SER A 193 -11.48 10.93 4.64
N TYR A 194 -11.96 9.99 5.44
CA TYR A 194 -13.37 9.66 5.55
C TYR A 194 -14.15 10.74 6.30
N GLY A 195 -15.39 10.96 5.88
CA GLY A 195 -16.37 11.72 6.63
C GLY A 195 -17.00 10.88 7.76
N HIS A 196 -17.99 11.47 8.44
CA HIS A 196 -18.73 10.77 9.51
C HIS A 196 -19.49 9.55 8.97
N LYS A 197 -20.09 9.69 7.78
CA LYS A 197 -20.91 8.63 7.17
C LYS A 197 -20.09 7.39 6.88
N GLU A 198 -19.00 7.54 6.15
CA GLU A 198 -18.12 6.43 5.77
C GLU A 198 -17.47 5.78 7.01
N TYR A 199 -17.09 6.58 8.00
CA TYR A 199 -16.56 6.09 9.27
C TYR A 199 -17.55 5.19 10.01
N LEU A 200 -18.81 5.64 10.14
CA LEU A 200 -19.87 4.88 10.79
C LEU A 200 -20.24 3.63 9.97
N GLU A 201 -20.16 3.69 8.65
CA GLU A 201 -20.40 2.53 7.77
C GLU A 201 -19.33 1.45 7.98
N VAL A 202 -18.05 1.81 8.06
CA VAL A 202 -16.96 0.88 8.40
C VAL A 202 -17.20 0.26 9.79
N LEU A 203 -17.58 1.08 10.76
CA LEU A 203 -17.85 0.60 12.11
C LEU A 203 -19.07 -0.36 12.12
N ALA A 204 -20.15 -0.01 11.43
CA ALA A 204 -21.33 -0.87 11.29
C ALA A 204 -20.99 -2.26 10.71
N GLN A 205 -20.07 -2.32 9.73
CA GLN A 205 -19.58 -3.59 9.20
C GLN A 205 -18.87 -4.44 10.28
N CYS A 206 -18.09 -3.81 11.19
CA CYS A 206 -17.45 -4.51 12.29
C CYS A 206 -18.49 -5.14 13.23
N PHE A 207 -19.52 -4.37 13.58
CA PHE A 207 -20.60 -4.87 14.44
C PHE A 207 -21.42 -5.99 13.79
N LYS A 208 -21.71 -5.88 12.48
CA LYS A 208 -22.39 -6.94 11.71
C LYS A 208 -21.60 -8.24 11.70
N LYS A 209 -20.28 -8.16 11.45
CA LYS A 209 -19.40 -9.35 11.42
C LYS A 209 -19.33 -10.10 12.76
N SER A 210 -19.53 -9.37 13.86
CA SER A 210 -19.47 -9.91 15.22
C SER A 210 -20.85 -10.27 15.79
N ASN A 211 -21.92 -10.20 14.96
CA ASN A 211 -23.31 -10.51 15.34
C ASN A 211 -23.86 -9.69 16.54
N ILE A 212 -23.36 -8.45 16.73
CA ILE A 212 -23.79 -7.51 17.79
C ILE A 212 -24.28 -6.19 17.18
N TYR A 213 -24.89 -6.24 15.99
CA TYR A 213 -25.29 -5.05 15.25
C TYR A 213 -26.35 -4.21 15.98
N ASP A 214 -27.19 -4.82 16.79
CA ASP A 214 -28.24 -4.12 17.57
C ASP A 214 -27.65 -3.13 18.57
N GLU A 215 -26.43 -3.33 19.03
CA GLU A 215 -25.71 -2.43 19.92
C GLU A 215 -25.18 -1.18 19.21
N PHE A 216 -25.03 -1.24 17.88
CA PHE A 216 -24.43 -0.18 17.08
C PHE A 216 -25.13 1.15 17.23
N ALA A 217 -26.49 1.17 17.29
CA ALA A 217 -27.26 2.41 17.40
C ALA A 217 -26.91 3.23 18.65
N HIS A 218 -26.63 2.57 19.76
CA HIS A 218 -26.32 3.20 21.05
C HIS A 218 -24.89 3.69 21.16
N ILE A 219 -23.97 3.17 20.34
CA ILE A 219 -22.55 3.46 20.45
C ILE A 219 -22.02 4.50 19.46
N GLN A 220 -22.83 4.88 18.45
CA GLN A 220 -22.40 5.77 17.37
C GLN A 220 -21.79 7.08 17.86
N GLN A 221 -22.44 7.75 18.84
CA GLN A 221 -21.94 9.02 19.36
C GLN A 221 -20.60 8.86 20.09
N LYS A 222 -20.44 7.79 20.88
CA LYS A 222 -19.15 7.48 21.52
C LYS A 222 -18.06 7.24 20.48
N ALA A 223 -18.38 6.55 19.40
CA ALA A 223 -17.46 6.30 18.30
C ALA A 223 -17.01 7.60 17.59
N ILE A 224 -17.94 8.52 17.35
CA ILE A 224 -17.64 9.83 16.76
C ILE A 224 -16.74 10.64 17.68
N ASN A 225 -17.04 10.67 18.99
CA ASN A 225 -16.23 11.37 19.99
C ASN A 225 -14.81 10.80 20.01
N TYR A 226 -14.65 9.47 20.02
CA TYR A 226 -13.36 8.81 19.96
C TYR A 226 -12.58 9.19 18.68
N ALA A 227 -13.22 9.15 17.52
CA ALA A 227 -12.59 9.54 16.25
C ALA A 227 -12.14 11.01 16.26
N THR A 228 -12.93 11.90 16.89
CA THR A 228 -12.59 13.31 17.06
C THR A 228 -11.36 13.50 17.97
N GLN A 229 -11.31 12.79 19.09
CA GLN A 229 -10.14 12.80 19.99
C GLN A 229 -8.87 12.29 19.30
N LYS A 230 -9.00 11.28 18.42
CA LYS A 230 -7.87 10.74 17.62
C LYS A 230 -7.51 11.60 16.41
N GLY A 231 -8.28 12.66 16.11
CA GLY A 231 -8.06 13.53 14.95
C GLY A 231 -8.23 12.82 13.59
N SER A 232 -8.89 11.66 13.56
CA SER A 232 -9.04 10.87 12.32
C SER A 232 -10.29 9.99 12.35
N LYS A 233 -10.98 9.95 11.20
CA LYS A 233 -12.15 9.08 10.94
C LYS A 233 -11.82 7.92 10.02
N SER A 234 -10.56 7.48 10.00
CA SER A 234 -10.13 6.41 9.11
C SER A 234 -10.69 5.04 9.51
N PRO A 235 -10.78 4.07 8.57
CA PRO A 235 -11.10 2.67 8.86
C PRO A 235 -10.27 2.04 9.97
N ARG A 236 -8.99 2.45 10.09
CA ARG A 236 -8.12 2.01 11.19
C ARG A 236 -8.67 2.45 12.55
N ILE A 237 -9.12 3.69 12.66
CA ILE A 237 -9.70 4.23 13.91
C ILE A 237 -11.05 3.56 14.24
N ALA A 238 -11.88 3.29 13.22
CA ALA A 238 -13.12 2.53 13.42
C ALA A 238 -12.85 1.12 13.96
N LYS A 239 -11.90 0.39 13.38
CA LYS A 239 -11.50 -0.94 13.84
C LYS A 239 -10.85 -0.91 15.24
N GLN A 240 -10.08 0.13 15.58
CA GLN A 240 -9.54 0.32 16.94
C GLN A 240 -10.64 0.57 17.96
N PHE A 241 -11.57 1.46 17.64
CA PHE A 241 -12.74 1.71 18.51
C PHE A 241 -13.51 0.40 18.75
N PHE A 242 -13.79 -0.36 17.72
CA PHE A 242 -14.51 -1.63 17.83
C PHE A 242 -13.78 -2.64 18.74
N LYS A 243 -12.45 -2.76 18.62
CA LYS A 243 -11.65 -3.62 19.53
C LYS A 243 -11.74 -3.18 20.97
N LEU A 244 -11.68 -1.86 21.25
CA LEU A 244 -11.84 -1.32 22.60
C LEU A 244 -13.24 -1.57 23.14
N TYR A 245 -14.25 -1.46 22.29
CA TYR A 245 -15.63 -1.79 22.65
C TYR A 245 -15.77 -3.27 23.06
N GLN A 246 -15.30 -4.19 22.24
CA GLN A 246 -15.34 -5.62 22.52
C GLN A 246 -14.57 -6.01 23.79
N SER A 247 -13.51 -5.29 24.14
CA SER A 247 -12.73 -5.54 25.35
C SER A 247 -13.30 -4.85 26.61
N GLY A 248 -14.45 -4.14 26.51
CA GLY A 248 -15.05 -3.40 27.62
C GLY A 248 -14.27 -2.17 28.07
N LEU A 249 -13.24 -1.75 27.31
CA LEU A 249 -12.38 -0.62 27.68
C LEU A 249 -12.95 0.73 27.26
N ILE A 250 -13.94 0.75 26.40
CA ILE A 250 -14.47 2.01 25.85
C ILE A 250 -15.22 2.86 26.89
N ASP A 251 -15.74 2.25 27.93
CA ASP A 251 -16.46 2.94 29.00
C ASP A 251 -15.53 3.54 30.06
N ILE A 252 -14.23 3.22 29.98
CA ILE A 252 -13.18 3.73 30.89
C ILE A 252 -12.45 4.93 30.25
N LEU A 253 -12.57 5.10 28.93
CA LEU A 253 -11.96 6.19 28.13
C LEU A 253 -12.90 7.36 27.94
#